data_67e5e9586b7ddd53477664aa370b49cf
#
_entry.id   67e5e9586b7ddd53477664aa370b49cf
#
_cell.length_a   1.000
_cell.length_b   1.000
_cell.length_c   1.000
_cell.angle_alpha   90.00
_cell.angle_beta   90.00
_cell.angle_gamma   90.00
#
_symmetry.space_group_name_H-M   'P 1'
#
loop_
_entity.id
_entity.type
_entity.pdbx_description
1 polymer ?
#
loop_
_entity_poly.entity_id
_entity_poly.type
_entity_poly.pdbx_seq_one_letter_code
_entity_poly.pdbx_strand_id
1 'polypeptide(L)'
;MSYFCVVFVASDLVRFVAVVIKSTGMEDIDSLVGELSGTHVDSATLGEHPRFSRYKNAGKAAEQQAQRRRDAMERQRNSRFDHFNHTRMLAENETYDEEDEQTVIISAEQNGEYADVLMLSEWLVDIPEQLSSEWIMVPSPVGKRVLVVAAKGTTTAYNKGGKAVTQFRSRLPGGSVKSTKVYTILDCILDSKKTFYCLDVLAWNGMDMSANPFDFRQFMLSSKLQELSEVSVATKKFPYRFLSLPCCKCEPKLMEEMMGNGFDFELDGLLYYHTGVVYEAGQSPLVGWLKPWMLPEILNVTVPEKMKQQKSAQFYK
;
A
#
# COMPACT_ATOMS: atom_id res chain seq x y z
N MET A 1 -23.73 30.79 -28.01
CA MET A 1 -23.93 29.40 -27.51
C MET A 1 -22.99 28.52 -28.28
N SER A 2 -21.87 28.18 -27.72
CA SER A 2 -20.95 27.21 -28.30
C SER A 2 -20.44 26.34 -27.16
N TYR A 3 -20.88 25.09 -27.14
CA TYR A 3 -20.41 24.09 -26.19
C TYR A 3 -19.05 23.58 -26.66
N PHE A 4 -17.99 23.81 -25.85
CA PHE A 4 -16.71 23.14 -26.00
C PHE A 4 -16.71 21.90 -25.10
N CYS A 5 -16.56 20.76 -25.71
CA CYS A 5 -16.30 19.49 -25.01
C CYS A 5 -14.78 19.41 -24.80
N VAL A 6 -14.33 19.42 -23.55
CA VAL A 6 -12.90 19.31 -23.20
C VAL A 6 -12.69 18.00 -22.46
N VAL A 7 -11.84 17.15 -23.03
CA VAL A 7 -11.34 15.91 -22.40
C VAL A 7 -10.14 16.27 -21.51
N PHE A 8 -10.17 15.90 -20.23
CA PHE A 8 -9.16 16.30 -19.24
C PHE A 8 -8.15 15.19 -18.94
N VAL A 9 -6.87 15.58 -18.92
CA VAL A 9 -5.76 14.84 -18.29
C VAL A 9 -5.41 15.61 -17.00
N ALA A 10 -5.08 14.90 -15.91
CA ALA A 10 -4.94 15.44 -14.55
C ALA A 10 -3.98 16.65 -14.38
N SER A 11 -3.03 16.84 -15.30
CA SER A 11 -2.11 18.01 -15.30
C SER A 11 -2.78 19.33 -15.70
N ASP A 12 -3.93 19.27 -16.37
CA ASP A 12 -4.61 20.47 -16.90
C ASP A 12 -5.60 21.08 -15.91
N LEU A 13 -5.99 20.34 -14.87
CA LEU A 13 -6.94 20.81 -13.85
C LEU A 13 -6.38 21.99 -13.05
N VAL A 14 -5.09 21.97 -12.71
CA VAL A 14 -4.42 23.05 -11.97
C VAL A 14 -4.30 24.30 -12.83
N ARG A 15 -4.04 24.16 -14.13
CA ARG A 15 -4.00 25.31 -15.08
C ARG A 15 -5.39 25.91 -15.32
N PHE A 16 -6.43 25.07 -15.39
CA PHE A 16 -7.79 25.53 -15.60
C PHE A 16 -8.35 26.30 -14.40
N VAL A 17 -8.10 25.78 -13.17
CA VAL A 17 -8.46 26.49 -11.93
C VAL A 17 -7.78 27.86 -11.87
N ALA A 18 -6.49 27.96 -12.22
CA ALA A 18 -5.77 29.22 -12.27
C ALA A 18 -6.31 30.22 -13.31
N VAL A 19 -6.84 29.73 -14.43
CA VAL A 19 -7.45 30.58 -15.49
C VAL A 19 -8.84 31.05 -15.07
N VAL A 20 -9.66 30.19 -14.47
CA VAL A 20 -11.00 30.57 -13.99
C VAL A 20 -10.93 31.56 -12.83
N ILE A 21 -9.97 31.41 -11.92
CA ILE A 21 -9.80 32.32 -10.77
C ILE A 21 -9.30 33.71 -11.22
N LYS A 22 -8.44 33.80 -12.25
CA LYS A 22 -8.05 35.08 -12.85
C LYS A 22 -9.22 35.84 -13.47
N SER A 23 -10.27 35.16 -13.90
CA SER A 23 -11.45 35.77 -14.51
C SER A 23 -12.50 36.21 -13.48
N THR A 24 -12.44 35.76 -12.23
CA THR A 24 -13.45 36.04 -11.18
C THR A 24 -12.99 36.98 -10.07
N GLY A 25 -11.74 37.48 -10.10
CA GLY A 25 -11.28 38.57 -9.20
C GLY A 25 -11.18 38.16 -7.71
N MET A 26 -10.93 36.92 -7.39
CA MET A 26 -10.81 36.43 -6.00
C MET A 26 -9.37 36.53 -5.51
N GLU A 27 -9.13 37.28 -4.42
CA GLU A 27 -7.81 37.69 -3.91
C GLU A 27 -7.11 36.67 -3.00
N ASP A 28 -7.52 35.39 -2.94
CA ASP A 28 -6.95 34.43 -1.99
C ASP A 28 -6.56 33.11 -2.66
N ILE A 29 -5.74 33.20 -3.72
CA ILE A 29 -5.30 32.03 -4.51
C ILE A 29 -4.25 31.19 -3.77
N ASP A 30 -3.37 31.83 -3.00
CA ASP A 30 -2.27 31.16 -2.30
C ASP A 30 -2.77 30.28 -1.14
N SER A 31 -3.88 30.67 -0.49
CA SER A 31 -4.55 29.87 0.53
C SER A 31 -5.18 28.60 -0.06
N LEU A 32 -5.86 28.71 -1.21
CA LEU A 32 -6.47 27.57 -1.91
C LEU A 32 -5.46 26.61 -2.51
N VAL A 33 -4.33 27.10 -3.01
CA VAL A 33 -3.24 26.26 -3.51
C VAL A 33 -2.54 25.54 -2.34
N GLY A 34 -2.41 26.18 -1.19
CA GLY A 34 -1.92 25.55 0.04
C GLY A 34 -2.84 24.46 0.55
N GLU A 35 -4.15 24.67 0.52
CA GLU A 35 -5.15 23.65 0.92
C GLU A 35 -5.21 22.48 -0.06
N LEU A 36 -5.10 22.71 -1.37
CA LEU A 36 -5.10 21.66 -2.39
C LEU A 36 -3.80 20.85 -2.42
N SER A 37 -2.65 21.46 -2.06
CA SER A 37 -1.38 20.72 -1.96
C SER A 37 -1.30 19.83 -0.72
N GLY A 38 -2.14 20.07 0.29
CA GLY A 38 -2.29 19.21 1.50
C GLY A 38 -3.27 18.04 1.33
N THR A 39 -4.02 17.96 0.24
CA THR A 39 -4.89 16.82 -0.06
C THR A 39 -4.05 15.66 -0.59
N HIS A 40 -3.48 14.87 0.31
CA HIS A 40 -3.00 13.53 0.00
C HIS A 40 -4.20 12.66 -0.38
N VAL A 41 -4.51 12.62 -1.67
CA VAL A 41 -5.29 11.51 -2.22
C VAL A 41 -4.35 10.32 -2.17
N ASP A 42 -4.59 9.41 -1.22
CA ASP A 42 -3.86 8.15 -1.17
C ASP A 42 -4.14 7.39 -2.46
N SER A 43 -3.20 7.47 -3.40
CA SER A 43 -3.28 6.82 -4.72
C SER A 43 -3.26 5.28 -4.62
N ALA A 44 -3.07 4.74 -3.40
CA ALA A 44 -3.06 3.31 -3.14
C ALA A 44 -4.47 2.70 -2.96
N THR A 45 -5.49 3.55 -2.71
CA THR A 45 -6.87 3.08 -2.51
C THR A 45 -7.77 3.66 -3.58
N LEU A 46 -8.34 2.78 -4.40
CA LEU A 46 -9.25 3.14 -5.48
C LEU A 46 -10.70 2.73 -5.12
N GLY A 47 -11.68 3.40 -5.73
CA GLY A 47 -13.10 3.09 -5.55
C GLY A 47 -13.88 4.17 -4.81
N GLU A 48 -15.17 3.92 -4.67
CA GLU A 48 -16.10 4.85 -4.01
C GLU A 48 -15.90 4.83 -2.49
N HIS A 49 -15.78 6.01 -1.88
CA HIS A 49 -15.69 6.14 -0.43
C HIS A 49 -16.98 5.62 0.24
N PRO A 50 -16.92 4.86 1.36
CA PRO A 50 -18.09 4.25 2.00
C PRO A 50 -19.23 5.21 2.35
N ARG A 51 -18.94 6.48 2.59
CA ARG A 51 -19.95 7.51 2.84
C ARG A 51 -20.72 7.93 1.60
N PHE A 52 -20.09 7.94 0.41
CA PHE A 52 -20.79 8.27 -0.83
C PHE A 52 -21.77 7.15 -1.23
N SER A 53 -21.41 5.90 -0.99
CA SER A 53 -22.27 4.75 -1.26
C SER A 53 -23.54 4.74 -0.40
N ARG A 54 -23.48 5.29 0.81
CA ARG A 54 -24.67 5.40 1.71
C ARG A 54 -25.72 6.38 1.19
N TYR A 55 -25.34 7.38 0.38
CA TYR A 55 -26.27 8.45 -0.02
C TYR A 55 -27.04 8.20 -1.31
N LYS A 56 -26.50 7.48 -2.29
CA LYS A 56 -27.14 7.35 -3.61
C LYS A 56 -27.34 5.94 -4.16
N ASN A 57 -26.56 4.94 -3.78
CA ASN A 57 -26.64 3.57 -4.30
C ASN A 57 -25.99 2.55 -3.36
N ALA A 58 -26.12 2.73 -2.06
CA ALA A 58 -25.43 1.90 -1.05
C ALA A 58 -25.60 0.39 -1.28
N GLY A 59 -26.82 -0.06 -1.56
CA GLY A 59 -27.09 -1.47 -1.81
C GLY A 59 -26.40 -2.01 -3.06
N LYS A 60 -26.36 -1.24 -4.15
CA LYS A 60 -25.73 -1.66 -5.41
C LYS A 60 -24.20 -1.74 -5.30
N ALA A 61 -23.56 -0.75 -4.68
CA ALA A 61 -22.10 -0.75 -4.52
C ALA A 61 -21.64 -1.89 -3.60
N ALA A 62 -22.35 -2.13 -2.51
CA ALA A 62 -22.10 -3.23 -1.59
C ALA A 62 -22.28 -4.59 -2.27
N GLU A 63 -23.40 -4.81 -2.95
CA GLU A 63 -23.66 -6.05 -3.67
C GLU A 63 -22.64 -6.31 -4.77
N GLN A 64 -22.23 -5.27 -5.52
CA GLN A 64 -21.17 -5.36 -6.51
C GLN A 64 -19.81 -5.69 -5.89
N GLN A 65 -19.46 -5.14 -4.73
CA GLN A 65 -18.23 -5.47 -4.05
C GLN A 65 -18.23 -6.92 -3.53
N ALA A 66 -19.33 -7.37 -2.94
CA ALA A 66 -19.50 -8.76 -2.51
C ALA A 66 -19.37 -9.74 -3.70
N GLN A 67 -19.97 -9.42 -4.86
CA GLN A 67 -19.85 -10.23 -6.06
C GLN A 67 -18.39 -10.26 -6.55
N ARG A 68 -17.71 -9.11 -6.66
CA ARG A 68 -16.31 -9.08 -7.08
C ARG A 68 -15.39 -9.89 -6.17
N ARG A 69 -15.67 -9.95 -4.85
CA ARG A 69 -14.93 -10.83 -3.92
C ARG A 69 -15.11 -12.31 -4.26
N ARG A 70 -16.35 -12.75 -4.52
CA ARG A 70 -16.62 -14.13 -4.93
C ARG A 70 -15.90 -14.48 -6.22
N ASP A 71 -16.01 -13.61 -7.23
CA ASP A 71 -15.38 -13.79 -8.53
C ASP A 71 -13.84 -13.81 -8.43
N ALA A 72 -13.27 -12.97 -7.56
CA ALA A 72 -11.83 -12.95 -7.32
C ALA A 72 -11.35 -14.25 -6.67
N MET A 73 -12.05 -14.75 -5.65
CA MET A 73 -11.72 -16.03 -5.02
C MET A 73 -11.80 -17.20 -6.00
N GLU A 74 -12.77 -17.19 -6.90
CA GLU A 74 -12.91 -18.24 -7.93
C GLU A 74 -11.76 -18.17 -8.94
N ARG A 75 -11.41 -16.96 -9.42
CA ARG A 75 -10.26 -16.77 -10.33
C ARG A 75 -8.96 -17.26 -9.70
N GLN A 76 -8.70 -16.97 -8.44
CA GLN A 76 -7.49 -17.39 -7.75
C GLN A 76 -7.35 -18.91 -7.64
N ARG A 77 -8.44 -19.65 -7.53
CA ARG A 77 -8.43 -21.12 -7.58
C ARG A 77 -7.91 -21.65 -8.90
N ASN A 78 -8.18 -20.92 -9.99
CA ASN A 78 -7.89 -21.36 -11.36
C ASN A 78 -6.50 -20.94 -11.86
N SER A 79 -5.90 -19.87 -11.30
CA SER A 79 -4.67 -19.23 -11.84
C SER A 79 -3.38 -19.45 -11.04
N ARG A 80 -3.32 -20.46 -10.17
CA ARG A 80 -2.16 -20.69 -9.26
C ARG A 80 -0.81 -20.86 -9.94
N PHE A 81 -0.76 -21.18 -11.24
CA PHE A 81 0.47 -21.47 -11.95
C PHE A 81 1.22 -20.25 -12.53
N ASP A 82 0.54 -19.12 -12.74
CA ASP A 82 1.13 -17.98 -13.46
C ASP A 82 1.97 -17.07 -12.55
N HIS A 83 1.74 -17.11 -11.25
CA HIS A 83 2.40 -16.22 -10.27
C HIS A 83 3.91 -16.48 -10.12
N PHE A 84 4.34 -17.73 -10.21
CA PHE A 84 5.74 -18.10 -10.01
C PHE A 84 6.68 -17.45 -11.02
N ASN A 85 6.32 -17.47 -12.30
CA ASN A 85 7.14 -16.90 -13.37
C ASN A 85 7.27 -15.39 -13.27
N HIS A 86 6.18 -14.69 -12.88
CA HIS A 86 6.18 -13.23 -12.75
C HIS A 86 7.13 -12.75 -11.65
N THR A 87 7.08 -13.36 -10.47
CA THR A 87 7.94 -12.99 -9.33
C THR A 87 9.43 -13.19 -9.63
N ARG A 88 9.76 -14.28 -10.36
CA ARG A 88 11.13 -14.54 -10.79
C ARG A 88 11.65 -13.50 -11.78
N MET A 89 10.84 -13.11 -12.76
CA MET A 89 11.20 -12.06 -13.73
C MET A 89 11.53 -10.73 -13.05
N LEU A 90 10.77 -10.32 -12.03
CA LEU A 90 11.03 -9.10 -11.26
C LEU A 90 12.42 -9.10 -10.60
N ALA A 91 12.92 -10.26 -10.18
CA ALA A 91 14.25 -10.37 -9.56
C ALA A 91 15.39 -10.45 -10.58
N GLU A 92 15.13 -11.02 -11.77
CA GLU A 92 16.14 -11.17 -12.83
C GLU A 92 16.46 -9.85 -13.53
N ASN A 93 15.53 -8.89 -13.54
CA ASN A 93 15.66 -7.60 -14.20
C ASN A 93 16.46 -6.54 -13.41
N GLU A 94 16.81 -6.83 -12.15
CA GLU A 94 17.70 -5.95 -11.37
C GLU A 94 19.12 -5.92 -11.97
N THR A 95 19.58 -4.73 -12.38
CA THR A 95 20.96 -4.48 -12.81
C THR A 95 21.71 -3.66 -11.75
N TYR A 96 22.96 -4.03 -11.49
CA TYR A 96 23.86 -3.31 -10.60
C TYR A 96 25.02 -2.74 -11.40
N ASP A 97 25.16 -1.41 -11.42
CA ASP A 97 26.35 -0.73 -11.93
C ASP A 97 27.38 -0.59 -10.79
N GLU A 98 28.57 -1.18 -10.95
CA GLU A 98 29.61 -1.24 -9.91
C GLU A 98 30.30 0.11 -9.63
N GLU A 99 30.04 1.15 -10.40
CA GLU A 99 30.70 2.45 -10.29
C GLU A 99 29.80 3.47 -9.58
N ASP A 100 30.04 3.68 -8.31
CA ASP A 100 29.74 4.81 -7.42
C ASP A 100 28.96 4.48 -6.14
N GLU A 101 29.63 4.74 -5.02
CA GLU A 101 29.03 4.77 -3.67
C GLU A 101 28.08 5.98 -3.44
N GLN A 102 27.81 6.79 -4.45
CA GLN A 102 26.91 7.93 -4.40
C GLN A 102 25.54 7.55 -5.02
N THR A 103 24.49 8.08 -4.45
CA THR A 103 23.09 7.90 -4.82
C THR A 103 22.88 7.85 -6.34
N VAL A 104 22.81 6.66 -6.92
CA VAL A 104 22.65 6.48 -8.37
C VAL A 104 21.23 6.88 -8.76
N ILE A 105 21.11 7.86 -9.62
CA ILE A 105 19.86 8.19 -10.30
C ILE A 105 19.70 7.19 -11.43
N ILE A 106 18.84 6.20 -11.23
CA ILE A 106 18.54 5.16 -12.23
C ILE A 106 17.90 5.81 -13.46
N SER A 107 18.42 5.49 -14.65
CA SER A 107 17.92 6.01 -15.92
C SER A 107 16.47 5.64 -16.19
N ALA A 108 15.75 6.52 -16.89
CA ALA A 108 14.30 6.44 -17.12
C ALA A 108 13.81 5.21 -17.93
N GLU A 109 14.70 4.39 -18.46
CA GLU A 109 14.36 3.28 -19.36
C GLU A 109 13.91 1.99 -18.67
N GLN A 110 14.15 1.86 -17.34
CA GLN A 110 13.75 0.67 -16.55
C GLN A 110 12.37 0.81 -15.87
N ASN A 111 11.63 1.87 -16.14
CA ASN A 111 10.41 2.22 -15.40
C ASN A 111 9.16 1.37 -15.73
N GLY A 112 9.20 0.46 -16.70
CA GLY A 112 8.03 -0.30 -17.14
C GLY A 112 7.77 -1.59 -16.36
N GLU A 113 8.82 -2.28 -15.92
CA GLU A 113 8.71 -3.66 -15.40
C GLU A 113 8.19 -3.73 -13.97
N TYR A 114 8.44 -2.71 -13.15
CA TYR A 114 7.98 -2.63 -11.76
C TYR A 114 6.70 -1.81 -11.60
N ALA A 115 6.09 -1.35 -12.71
CA ALA A 115 4.86 -0.60 -12.67
C ALA A 115 3.67 -1.51 -12.35
N ASP A 116 2.75 -1.00 -11.51
CA ASP A 116 1.47 -1.63 -11.16
C ASP A 116 1.56 -3.06 -10.58
N VAL A 117 2.73 -3.43 -10.03
CA VAL A 117 2.95 -4.73 -9.36
C VAL A 117 2.30 -4.80 -7.99
N LEU A 118 2.09 -3.66 -7.33
CA LEU A 118 1.53 -3.61 -5.97
C LEU A 118 0.07 -4.05 -5.94
N MET A 119 -0.29 -4.87 -4.95
CA MET A 119 -1.67 -5.22 -4.65
C MET A 119 -2.33 -4.07 -3.89
N LEU A 120 -3.38 -3.48 -4.44
CA LEU A 120 -4.04 -2.30 -3.92
C LEU A 120 -5.38 -2.65 -3.27
N SER A 121 -5.74 -1.91 -2.23
CA SER A 121 -7.01 -2.04 -1.53
C SER A 121 -8.15 -1.28 -2.20
N GLU A 122 -9.38 -1.68 -1.87
CA GLU A 122 -10.61 -0.90 -2.10
C GLU A 122 -11.12 -0.34 -0.76
N TRP A 123 -11.92 0.73 -0.81
CA TRP A 123 -12.71 1.09 0.36
C TRP A 123 -13.63 -0.06 0.77
N LEU A 124 -13.66 -0.40 2.06
CA LEU A 124 -14.54 -1.43 2.59
C LEU A 124 -15.97 -0.88 2.67
N VAL A 125 -16.71 -1.01 1.57
CA VAL A 125 -18.09 -0.52 1.42
C VAL A 125 -19.09 -1.56 1.90
N ASP A 126 -18.86 -2.82 1.54
CA ASP A 126 -19.61 -3.97 1.99
C ASP A 126 -18.84 -4.70 3.08
N ILE A 127 -19.47 -4.92 4.23
CA ILE A 127 -18.87 -5.67 5.33
C ILE A 127 -19.09 -7.16 5.09
N PRO A 128 -18.03 -7.96 4.90
CA PRO A 128 -18.18 -9.40 4.72
C PRO A 128 -18.84 -10.06 5.94
N GLU A 129 -19.74 -11.00 5.72
CA GLU A 129 -20.38 -11.76 6.81
C GLU A 129 -19.33 -12.50 7.67
N GLN A 130 -18.28 -13.02 7.05
CA GLN A 130 -17.18 -13.72 7.72
C GLN A 130 -16.01 -12.79 8.09
N LEU A 131 -16.23 -11.47 8.28
CA LEU A 131 -15.15 -10.53 8.58
C LEU A 131 -14.33 -10.99 9.79
N SER A 132 -14.96 -11.43 10.86
CA SER A 132 -14.28 -11.83 12.10
C SER A 132 -13.47 -13.13 11.98
N SER A 133 -13.88 -14.06 11.13
CA SER A 133 -13.25 -15.39 10.99
C SER A 133 -12.23 -15.49 9.86
N GLU A 134 -12.48 -14.79 8.74
CA GLU A 134 -11.72 -14.95 7.51
C GLU A 134 -10.89 -13.72 7.13
N TRP A 135 -10.86 -12.68 7.97
CA TRP A 135 -10.11 -11.46 7.66
C TRP A 135 -9.13 -11.09 8.77
N ILE A 136 -8.03 -10.48 8.34
CA ILE A 136 -6.96 -9.97 9.20
C ILE A 136 -6.84 -8.47 9.01
N MET A 137 -6.84 -7.74 10.11
CA MET A 137 -6.58 -6.29 10.14
C MET A 137 -5.09 -6.03 10.30
N VAL A 138 -4.54 -5.16 9.45
CA VAL A 138 -3.16 -4.69 9.48
C VAL A 138 -3.15 -3.16 9.52
N PRO A 139 -2.57 -2.52 10.55
CA PRO A 139 -2.45 -1.07 10.60
C PRO A 139 -1.43 -0.59 9.56
N SER A 140 -1.79 0.48 8.86
CA SER A 140 -0.98 1.09 7.81
C SER A 140 -0.33 2.38 8.33
N PRO A 141 1.00 2.46 8.42
CA PRO A 141 1.71 3.68 8.77
C PRO A 141 1.53 4.78 7.72
N VAL A 142 1.67 6.04 8.14
CA VAL A 142 1.84 7.18 7.22
C VAL A 142 3.17 7.03 6.48
N GLY A 143 3.14 6.98 5.15
CA GLY A 143 4.33 6.81 4.33
C GLY A 143 4.04 6.59 2.86
N LYS A 144 5.07 6.27 2.09
CA LYS A 144 4.97 5.95 0.67
C LYS A 144 4.93 4.43 0.49
N ARG A 145 3.91 3.91 -0.18
CA ARG A 145 3.88 2.49 -0.56
C ARG A 145 4.87 2.22 -1.67
N VAL A 146 5.68 1.19 -1.50
CA VAL A 146 6.78 0.84 -2.39
C VAL A 146 6.95 -0.68 -2.50
N LEU A 147 7.33 -1.13 -3.69
CA LEU A 147 7.85 -2.47 -3.91
C LEU A 147 9.35 -2.45 -3.62
N VAL A 148 9.82 -3.30 -2.72
CA VAL A 148 11.23 -3.45 -2.39
C VAL A 148 11.76 -4.71 -3.03
N VAL A 149 12.74 -4.58 -3.90
CA VAL A 149 13.44 -5.69 -4.56
C VAL A 149 14.88 -5.73 -4.08
N ALA A 150 15.24 -6.79 -3.37
CA ALA A 150 16.60 -7.07 -2.91
C ALA A 150 17.16 -8.22 -3.77
N ALA A 151 18.04 -7.92 -4.73
CA ALA A 151 18.61 -8.88 -5.66
C ALA A 151 20.00 -8.46 -6.09
N LYS A 152 20.82 -9.41 -6.56
CA LYS A 152 22.17 -9.18 -7.11
C LYS A 152 23.09 -8.31 -6.23
N GLY A 153 22.87 -8.29 -4.93
CA GLY A 153 23.71 -7.57 -3.96
C GLY A 153 23.27 -6.15 -3.65
N THR A 154 22.13 -5.69 -4.20
CA THR A 154 21.56 -4.38 -3.95
C THR A 154 20.08 -4.49 -3.57
N THR A 155 19.51 -3.41 -3.05
CA THR A 155 18.10 -3.30 -2.69
C THR A 155 17.56 -2.01 -3.28
N THR A 156 16.53 -2.11 -4.10
CA THR A 156 15.87 -0.97 -4.73
C THR A 156 14.41 -0.91 -4.28
N ALA A 157 13.94 0.27 -3.96
CA ALA A 157 12.54 0.51 -3.65
C ALA A 157 11.88 1.26 -4.82
N TYR A 158 10.80 0.70 -5.36
CA TYR A 158 10.04 1.24 -6.49
C TYR A 158 8.69 1.75 -6.03
N ASN A 159 8.26 2.89 -6.55
CA ASN A 159 6.90 3.39 -6.32
C ASN A 159 5.88 2.62 -7.18
N LYS A 160 4.59 2.90 -7.00
CA LYS A 160 3.50 2.28 -7.77
C LYS A 160 3.70 2.35 -9.30
N GLY A 161 4.26 3.44 -9.81
CA GLY A 161 4.53 3.62 -11.24
C GLY A 161 5.83 2.98 -11.73
N GLY A 162 6.49 2.13 -10.92
CA GLY A 162 7.71 1.43 -11.28
C GLY A 162 8.98 2.30 -11.25
N LYS A 163 8.89 3.57 -10.80
CA LYS A 163 10.05 4.44 -10.68
C LYS A 163 10.81 4.15 -9.38
N ALA A 164 12.12 3.97 -9.47
CA ALA A 164 12.98 3.83 -8.30
C ALA A 164 12.93 5.08 -7.40
N VAL A 165 12.67 4.87 -6.13
CA VAL A 165 12.63 5.89 -5.08
C VAL A 165 13.98 6.00 -4.39
N THR A 166 14.62 4.85 -4.11
CA THR A 166 15.92 4.76 -3.47
C THR A 166 16.57 3.41 -3.77
N GLN A 167 17.90 3.40 -3.86
CA GLN A 167 18.70 2.19 -3.99
C GLN A 167 19.77 2.18 -2.91
N PHE A 168 19.98 1.03 -2.28
CA PHE A 168 20.90 0.89 -1.16
C PHE A 168 21.26 -0.58 -0.92
N ARG A 169 22.23 -0.84 -0.05
CA ARG A 169 22.51 -2.19 0.43
C ARG A 169 21.70 -2.48 1.68
N SER A 170 21.14 -3.68 1.77
CA SER A 170 20.41 -4.16 2.94
C SER A 170 20.94 -5.50 3.44
N ARG A 171 20.43 -5.92 4.60
CA ARG A 171 20.70 -7.26 5.16
C ARG A 171 19.65 -8.29 4.71
N LEU A 172 18.68 -7.89 3.88
CA LEU A 172 17.76 -8.83 3.25
C LEU A 172 18.53 -9.82 2.38
N PRO A 173 18.08 -11.08 2.26
CA PRO A 173 18.62 -12.02 1.31
C PRO A 173 18.55 -11.45 -0.12
N GLY A 174 19.68 -11.39 -0.81
CA GLY A 174 19.82 -10.73 -2.12
C GLY A 174 20.29 -9.27 -2.04
N GLY A 175 20.14 -8.58 -0.91
CA GLY A 175 20.39 -7.14 -0.76
C GLY A 175 21.82 -6.75 -0.40
N SER A 176 22.76 -7.69 -0.36
CA SER A 176 24.17 -7.42 -0.06
C SER A 176 25.11 -8.27 -0.92
N VAL A 177 26.35 -7.82 -1.09
CA VAL A 177 27.38 -8.51 -1.89
C VAL A 177 27.61 -9.97 -1.45
N LYS A 178 27.32 -10.29 -0.19
CA LYS A 178 27.45 -11.66 0.35
C LYS A 178 26.31 -12.60 -0.08
N SER A 179 25.22 -12.05 -0.65
CA SER A 179 23.98 -12.76 -0.92
C SER A 179 23.44 -12.45 -2.33
N THR A 180 24.30 -12.56 -3.35
CA THR A 180 23.95 -12.16 -4.73
C THR A 180 23.16 -13.21 -5.52
N LYS A 181 23.12 -14.46 -5.04
CA LYS A 181 22.49 -15.59 -5.77
C LYS A 181 21.00 -15.78 -5.48
N VAL A 182 20.49 -15.03 -4.55
CA VAL A 182 19.08 -15.11 -4.09
C VAL A 182 18.44 -13.74 -4.17
N TYR A 183 17.12 -13.69 -4.03
CA TYR A 183 16.37 -12.44 -4.05
C TYR A 183 15.25 -12.44 -2.99
N THR A 184 14.84 -11.24 -2.61
CA THR A 184 13.70 -11.01 -1.71
C THR A 184 12.88 -9.86 -2.27
N ILE A 185 11.57 -10.04 -2.35
CA ILE A 185 10.63 -9.03 -2.85
C ILE A 185 9.57 -8.80 -1.78
N LEU A 186 9.43 -7.55 -1.33
CA LEU A 186 8.52 -7.14 -0.27
C LEU A 186 7.62 -5.99 -0.74
N ASP A 187 6.39 -6.00 -0.30
CA ASP A 187 5.48 -4.87 -0.37
C ASP A 187 5.56 -4.10 0.96
N CYS A 188 5.96 -2.83 0.90
CA CYS A 188 6.29 -2.06 2.09
C CYS A 188 5.70 -0.65 2.07
N ILE A 189 5.64 -0.03 3.26
CA ILE A 189 5.44 1.41 3.42
C ILE A 189 6.74 2.01 3.94
N LEU A 190 7.30 2.97 3.19
CA LEU A 190 8.48 3.73 3.58
C LEU A 190 8.08 5.02 4.29
N ASP A 191 8.48 5.16 5.54
CA ASP A 191 8.27 6.38 6.31
C ASP A 191 9.39 7.43 6.09
N SER A 192 9.19 8.63 6.66
CA SER A 192 10.17 9.71 6.64
C SER A 192 11.44 9.44 7.47
N LYS A 193 11.40 8.45 8.37
CA LYS A 193 12.50 8.05 9.26
C LYS A 193 13.36 6.91 8.70
N LYS A 194 13.24 6.63 7.38
CA LYS A 194 13.96 5.54 6.70
C LYS A 194 13.61 4.15 7.25
N THR A 195 12.36 3.93 7.59
CA THR A 195 11.83 2.64 8.02
C THR A 195 10.90 2.09 6.94
N PHE A 196 11.16 0.87 6.49
CA PHE A 196 10.25 0.09 5.69
C PHE A 196 9.40 -0.77 6.63
N TYR A 197 8.12 -0.48 6.67
CA TYR A 197 7.12 -1.32 7.31
C TYR A 197 6.61 -2.33 6.30
N CYS A 198 6.90 -3.60 6.53
CA CYS A 198 6.59 -4.66 5.58
C CYS A 198 5.12 -5.07 5.72
N LEU A 199 4.36 -4.88 4.65
CA LEU A 199 2.94 -5.26 4.56
C LEU A 199 2.78 -6.70 4.10
N ASP A 200 3.59 -7.11 3.10
CA ASP A 200 3.45 -8.42 2.48
C ASP A 200 4.79 -8.91 1.90
N VAL A 201 4.87 -10.19 1.57
CA VAL A 201 6.05 -10.83 0.98
C VAL A 201 5.65 -11.56 -0.30
N LEU A 202 6.30 -11.19 -1.43
CA LEU A 202 6.14 -11.85 -2.72
C LEU A 202 7.17 -12.96 -2.89
N ALA A 203 8.41 -12.70 -2.46
CA ALA A 203 9.47 -13.71 -2.47
C ALA A 203 10.42 -13.50 -1.28
N TRP A 204 10.96 -14.59 -0.75
CA TRP A 204 11.96 -14.57 0.30
C TRP A 204 13.07 -15.57 0.03
N ASN A 205 14.31 -15.06 -0.06
CA ASN A 205 15.50 -15.90 -0.29
C ASN A 205 15.39 -16.81 -1.53
N GLY A 206 14.80 -16.29 -2.61
CA GLY A 206 14.57 -17.02 -3.87
C GLY A 206 13.33 -17.92 -3.88
N MET A 207 12.60 -18.02 -2.75
CA MET A 207 11.37 -18.78 -2.65
C MET A 207 10.18 -17.86 -2.93
N ASP A 208 9.39 -18.17 -3.95
CA ASP A 208 8.15 -17.46 -4.26
C ASP A 208 7.07 -17.73 -3.20
N MET A 209 6.47 -16.65 -2.71
CA MET A 209 5.39 -16.67 -1.73
C MET A 209 4.07 -16.14 -2.29
N SER A 210 4.08 -15.52 -3.47
CA SER A 210 2.95 -14.77 -4.02
C SER A 210 1.68 -15.62 -4.16
N ALA A 211 1.81 -16.87 -4.55
CA ALA A 211 0.71 -17.83 -4.71
C ALA A 211 0.17 -18.42 -3.39
N ASN A 212 0.79 -18.10 -2.24
CA ASN A 212 0.31 -18.58 -0.95
C ASN A 212 -0.80 -17.67 -0.38
N PRO A 213 -1.68 -18.20 0.48
CA PRO A 213 -2.65 -17.39 1.23
C PRO A 213 -1.99 -16.32 2.10
N PHE A 214 -2.70 -15.20 2.32
CA PHE A 214 -2.16 -14.06 3.07
C PHE A 214 -1.77 -14.39 4.50
N ASP A 215 -2.54 -15.19 5.21
CA ASP A 215 -2.22 -15.63 6.58
C ASP A 215 -0.87 -16.35 6.65
N PHE A 216 -0.59 -17.22 5.68
CA PHE A 216 0.70 -17.90 5.56
C PHE A 216 1.82 -16.90 5.23
N ARG A 217 1.61 -15.98 4.29
CA ARG A 217 2.61 -14.95 3.93
C ARG A 217 2.94 -14.06 5.13
N GLN A 218 1.94 -13.63 5.90
CA GLN A 218 2.14 -12.83 7.10
C GLN A 218 2.91 -13.58 8.19
N PHE A 219 2.58 -14.84 8.43
CA PHE A 219 3.32 -15.69 9.34
C PHE A 219 4.79 -15.81 8.92
N MET A 220 5.04 -16.12 7.65
CA MET A 220 6.39 -16.24 7.10
C MET A 220 7.16 -14.94 7.17
N LEU A 221 6.56 -13.81 6.79
CA LEU A 221 7.16 -12.48 6.85
C LEU A 221 7.61 -12.12 8.26
N SER A 222 6.72 -12.27 9.24
CA SER A 222 7.01 -11.99 10.65
C SER A 222 8.12 -12.89 11.19
N SER A 223 8.06 -14.18 10.92
CA SER A 223 9.07 -15.16 11.35
C SER A 223 10.43 -14.85 10.74
N LYS A 224 10.49 -14.55 9.45
CA LYS A 224 11.75 -14.28 8.74
C LYS A 224 12.40 -12.96 9.15
N LEU A 225 11.61 -11.92 9.42
CA LEU A 225 12.13 -10.67 9.94
C LEU A 225 12.63 -10.81 11.40
N GLN A 226 12.01 -11.65 12.22
CA GLN A 226 12.47 -11.98 13.57
C GLN A 226 13.78 -12.78 13.54
N GLU A 227 13.90 -13.79 12.66
CA GLU A 227 15.13 -14.53 12.45
C GLU A 227 16.30 -13.63 12.06
N LEU A 228 16.03 -12.59 11.23
CA LEU A 228 16.99 -11.59 10.81
C LEU A 228 16.87 -10.28 11.65
N SER A 229 16.91 -10.40 12.98
CA SER A 229 16.73 -9.24 13.88
C SER A 229 17.60 -8.02 13.53
N GLU A 230 18.74 -8.24 12.90
CA GLU A 230 19.64 -7.17 12.44
C GLU A 230 19.04 -6.25 11.36
N VAL A 231 18.01 -6.66 10.62
CA VAL A 231 17.35 -5.80 9.61
C VAL A 231 16.54 -4.68 10.26
N SER A 232 16.19 -4.84 11.53
CA SER A 232 15.47 -3.82 12.32
C SER A 232 16.36 -2.67 12.79
N VAL A 233 17.69 -2.78 12.63
CA VAL A 233 18.65 -1.79 13.11
C VAL A 233 19.39 -1.11 11.95
N ALA A 234 19.24 0.22 11.86
CA ALA A 234 19.98 1.01 10.88
C ALA A 234 21.46 1.18 11.30
N THR A 235 22.36 1.12 10.32
CA THR A 235 23.79 1.39 10.48
C THR A 235 24.29 2.27 9.34
N LYS A 236 25.52 2.79 9.41
CA LYS A 236 26.11 3.56 8.29
C LYS A 236 26.12 2.78 6.98
N LYS A 237 26.37 1.46 7.03
CA LYS A 237 26.39 0.58 5.87
C LYS A 237 25.00 0.17 5.39
N PHE A 238 24.04 0.06 6.29
CA PHE A 238 22.66 -0.36 6.03
C PHE A 238 21.72 0.70 6.62
N PRO A 239 21.42 1.78 5.87
CA PRO A 239 20.79 2.97 6.44
C PRO A 239 19.29 2.85 6.66
N TYR A 240 18.65 1.79 6.19
CA TYR A 240 17.23 1.53 6.31
C TYR A 240 16.94 0.38 7.27
N ARG A 241 15.80 0.48 7.96
CA ARG A 241 15.26 -0.57 8.83
C ARG A 241 14.08 -1.25 8.15
N PHE A 242 13.90 -2.54 8.43
CA PHE A 242 12.73 -3.31 8.01
C PHE A 242 12.03 -3.85 9.25
N LEU A 243 10.74 -3.54 9.37
CA LEU A 243 9.91 -3.93 10.50
C LEU A 243 8.64 -4.62 10.01
N SER A 244 8.24 -5.69 10.69
CA SER A 244 6.91 -6.27 10.50
C SER A 244 5.85 -5.37 11.12
N LEU A 245 4.66 -5.36 10.54
CA LEU A 245 3.50 -4.72 11.14
C LEU A 245 2.76 -5.70 12.07
N PRO A 246 2.17 -5.22 13.17
CA PRO A 246 1.27 -6.04 13.94
C PRO A 246 0.02 -6.36 13.11
N CYS A 247 -0.61 -7.49 13.38
CA CYS A 247 -1.88 -7.86 12.77
C CYS A 247 -2.77 -8.58 13.77
N CYS A 248 -4.08 -8.53 13.58
CA CYS A 248 -5.02 -9.31 14.37
C CYS A 248 -6.19 -9.78 13.51
N LYS A 249 -6.90 -10.82 13.96
CA LYS A 249 -8.20 -11.18 13.39
C LYS A 249 -9.19 -10.02 13.55
N CYS A 250 -10.13 -9.90 12.63
CA CYS A 250 -11.14 -8.84 12.66
C CYS A 250 -12.27 -9.09 13.67
N GLU A 251 -11.94 -9.70 14.81
CA GLU A 251 -12.84 -9.81 15.96
C GLU A 251 -12.89 -8.45 16.68
N PRO A 252 -14.09 -7.92 17.03
CA PRO A 252 -14.21 -6.59 17.61
C PRO A 252 -13.30 -6.35 18.81
N LYS A 253 -13.21 -7.31 19.73
CA LYS A 253 -12.37 -7.21 20.93
C LYS A 253 -10.87 -7.12 20.59
N LEU A 254 -10.39 -7.92 19.63
CA LEU A 254 -8.97 -7.91 19.22
C LEU A 254 -8.61 -6.61 18.49
N MET A 255 -9.54 -6.10 17.67
CA MET A 255 -9.36 -4.81 17.02
C MET A 255 -9.34 -3.65 18.04
N GLU A 256 -10.25 -3.66 19.03
CA GLU A 256 -10.27 -2.66 20.12
C GLU A 256 -8.99 -2.69 20.94
N GLU A 257 -8.51 -3.89 21.30
CA GLU A 257 -7.26 -4.06 22.03
C GLU A 257 -6.05 -3.52 21.23
N MET A 258 -5.94 -3.87 19.95
CA MET A 258 -4.88 -3.37 19.09
C MET A 258 -4.91 -1.86 18.94
N MET A 259 -6.09 -1.27 18.76
CA MET A 259 -6.27 0.19 18.67
C MET A 259 -5.97 0.88 20.01
N GLY A 260 -6.32 0.25 21.13
CA GLY A 260 -6.08 0.76 22.48
C GLY A 260 -4.61 0.77 22.87
N ASN A 261 -3.83 -0.23 22.46
CA ASN A 261 -2.39 -0.33 22.71
C ASN A 261 -1.58 0.75 21.97
N GLY A 262 -2.13 1.31 20.88
CA GLY A 262 -1.45 2.28 20.05
C GLY A 262 -0.33 1.69 19.20
N PHE A 263 0.40 2.54 18.48
CA PHE A 263 1.45 2.15 17.54
C PHE A 263 2.68 3.04 17.70
N ASP A 264 3.88 2.47 17.47
CA ASP A 264 5.16 3.21 17.45
C ASP A 264 5.33 4.08 16.19
N PHE A 265 4.31 4.15 15.35
CA PHE A 265 4.26 4.94 14.12
C PHE A 265 2.95 5.74 14.03
N GLU A 266 2.95 6.75 13.20
CA GLU A 266 1.74 7.50 12.87
C GLU A 266 0.85 6.65 11.97
N LEU A 267 -0.40 6.44 12.42
CA LEU A 267 -1.37 5.60 11.73
C LEU A 267 -2.09 6.39 10.63
N ASP A 268 -2.00 5.91 9.38
CA ASP A 268 -2.77 6.45 8.26
C ASP A 268 -4.15 5.80 8.14
N GLY A 269 -4.21 4.48 8.22
CA GLY A 269 -5.44 3.72 8.09
C GLY A 269 -5.28 2.25 8.45
N LEU A 270 -6.28 1.46 8.10
CA LEU A 270 -6.36 0.04 8.40
C LEU A 270 -6.65 -0.75 7.14
N LEU A 271 -5.81 -1.70 6.85
CA LEU A 271 -5.99 -2.67 5.78
C LEU A 271 -6.67 -3.93 6.33
N TYR A 272 -7.59 -4.46 5.57
CA TYR A 272 -8.32 -5.69 5.88
C TYR A 272 -8.06 -6.69 4.78
N TYR A 273 -7.30 -7.73 5.06
CA TYR A 273 -6.96 -8.78 4.11
C TYR A 273 -7.81 -10.01 4.35
N HIS A 274 -8.42 -10.55 3.30
CA HIS A 274 -8.98 -11.89 3.37
C HIS A 274 -7.84 -12.90 3.57
N THR A 275 -7.97 -13.83 4.53
CA THR A 275 -6.91 -14.80 4.88
C THR A 275 -6.43 -15.62 3.69
N GLY A 276 -7.35 -16.02 2.81
CA GLY A 276 -7.06 -16.82 1.62
C GLY A 276 -6.59 -16.03 0.40
N VAL A 277 -6.42 -14.68 0.46
CA VAL A 277 -6.00 -13.91 -0.71
C VAL A 277 -4.56 -14.22 -1.10
N VAL A 278 -4.33 -14.56 -2.37
CA VAL A 278 -3.00 -14.63 -2.98
C VAL A 278 -2.57 -13.21 -3.41
N TYR A 279 -1.27 -13.01 -3.63
CA TYR A 279 -0.79 -11.69 -4.05
C TYR A 279 -1.04 -11.50 -5.54
N GLU A 280 -1.97 -10.62 -5.87
CA GLU A 280 -2.28 -10.22 -7.25
C GLU A 280 -2.04 -8.73 -7.44
N ALA A 281 -1.39 -8.37 -8.56
CA ALA A 281 -1.15 -6.99 -8.93
C ALA A 281 -2.45 -6.22 -9.18
N GLY A 282 -2.46 -4.94 -8.83
CA GLY A 282 -3.62 -4.08 -9.05
C GLY A 282 -4.63 -4.09 -7.92
N GLN A 283 -5.82 -3.57 -8.20
CA GLN A 283 -6.88 -3.41 -7.21
C GLN A 283 -7.56 -4.75 -6.88
N SER A 284 -7.61 -5.08 -5.57
CA SER A 284 -8.23 -6.32 -5.11
C SER A 284 -9.43 -6.05 -4.18
N PRO A 285 -10.61 -6.63 -4.46
CA PRO A 285 -11.76 -6.56 -3.56
C PRO A 285 -11.57 -7.42 -2.30
N LEU A 286 -10.51 -8.24 -2.25
CA LEU A 286 -10.11 -9.05 -1.09
C LEU A 286 -9.17 -8.31 -0.14
N VAL A 287 -8.90 -7.02 -0.42
CA VAL A 287 -8.17 -6.11 0.45
C VAL A 287 -9.00 -4.86 0.69
N GLY A 288 -9.53 -4.72 1.90
CA GLY A 288 -10.36 -3.58 2.32
C GLY A 288 -9.51 -2.45 2.94
N TRP A 289 -10.02 -1.23 2.92
CA TRP A 289 -9.41 -0.07 3.55
C TRP A 289 -10.43 0.74 4.34
N LEU A 290 -10.07 1.14 5.58
CA LEU A 290 -10.82 2.10 6.39
C LEU A 290 -9.87 3.06 7.09
N LYS A 291 -10.33 4.29 7.33
CA LYS A 291 -9.67 5.21 8.26
C LYS A 291 -10.06 4.87 9.72
N PRO A 292 -9.18 5.12 10.71
CA PRO A 292 -9.43 4.75 12.11
C PRO A 292 -10.74 5.33 12.67
N TRP A 293 -11.05 6.59 12.33
CA TRP A 293 -12.27 7.26 12.78
C TRP A 293 -13.56 6.67 12.19
N MET A 294 -13.48 5.81 11.17
CA MET A 294 -14.64 5.16 10.54
C MET A 294 -15.06 3.88 11.26
N LEU A 295 -14.18 3.29 12.06
CA LEU A 295 -14.43 2.00 12.72
C LEU A 295 -15.68 1.98 13.61
N PRO A 296 -15.94 2.99 14.47
CA PRO A 296 -17.13 3.01 15.30
C PRO A 296 -18.43 3.02 14.48
N GLU A 297 -18.41 3.70 13.34
CA GLU A 297 -19.60 3.85 12.49
C GLU A 297 -19.82 2.62 11.59
N ILE A 298 -18.75 2.03 11.07
CA ILE A 298 -18.85 0.96 10.06
C ILE A 298 -18.79 -0.43 10.69
N LEU A 299 -17.91 -0.64 11.66
CA LEU A 299 -17.64 -1.95 12.27
C LEU A 299 -18.09 -2.04 13.74
N ASN A 300 -18.66 -0.96 14.29
CA ASN A 300 -19.04 -0.87 15.71
C ASN A 300 -17.87 -1.20 16.67
N VAL A 301 -16.65 -0.78 16.31
CA VAL A 301 -15.41 -0.98 17.07
C VAL A 301 -15.00 0.31 17.73
N THR A 302 -14.74 0.27 19.04
CA THR A 302 -14.32 1.44 19.81
C THR A 302 -12.87 1.80 19.47
N VAL A 303 -12.58 3.09 19.28
CA VAL A 303 -11.24 3.61 19.03
C VAL A 303 -10.90 4.75 20.00
N PRO A 304 -9.60 4.98 20.32
CA PRO A 304 -9.15 6.10 21.14
C PRO A 304 -9.63 7.46 20.61
N GLU A 305 -9.91 8.42 21.50
CA GLU A 305 -10.41 9.75 21.13
C GLU A 305 -9.51 10.50 20.15
N LYS A 306 -8.18 10.37 20.28
CA LYS A 306 -7.22 10.93 19.31
C LYS A 306 -7.51 10.51 17.88
N MET A 307 -7.95 9.27 17.66
CA MET A 307 -8.22 8.73 16.34
C MET A 307 -9.57 9.15 15.79
N LYS A 308 -10.54 9.44 16.69
CA LYS A 308 -11.83 10.03 16.30
C LYS A 308 -11.69 11.47 15.82
N GLN A 309 -10.78 12.24 16.42
CA GLN A 309 -10.50 13.64 16.08
C GLN A 309 -9.75 13.81 14.75
N GLN A 310 -9.10 12.75 14.23
CA GLN A 310 -8.54 12.71 12.88
C GLN A 310 -9.59 12.80 11.75
N LYS A 311 -10.85 12.91 12.12
CA LYS A 311 -11.96 13.33 11.28
C LYS A 311 -11.69 14.75 10.80
N SER A 312 -10.78 14.88 9.83
CA SER A 312 -10.30 16.18 9.41
C SER A 312 -11.44 16.98 8.79
N ALA A 313 -11.36 18.29 8.94
CA ALA A 313 -12.21 19.29 8.31
C ALA A 313 -12.35 19.14 6.77
N GLN A 314 -11.52 18.31 6.13
CA GLN A 314 -11.51 17.99 4.71
C GLN A 314 -12.76 17.26 4.19
N PHE A 315 -13.55 16.64 5.06
CA PHE A 315 -14.77 15.91 4.67
C PHE A 315 -16.08 16.69 4.90
N TYR A 316 -16.00 17.95 5.33
CA TYR A 316 -17.17 18.79 5.61
C TYR A 316 -17.29 20.00 4.68
N LYS A 317 -16.49 20.10 3.62
CA LYS A 317 -16.64 21.15 2.59
C LYS A 317 -17.19 20.59 1.29
#